data_3ff3384d00844427eb125b63608c2bf4
#
_entry.id   3ff3384d00844427eb125b63608c2bf4
#
_cell.length_a   1.000
_cell.length_b   1.000
_cell.length_c   1.000
_cell.angle_alpha   90.00
_cell.angle_beta   90.00
_cell.angle_gamma   90.00
#
_symmetry.space_group_name_H-M   'P 1'
#
loop_
_entity.id
_entity.type
_entity.pdbx_description
1 polymer ?
#
loop_
_entity_poly.entity_id
_entity_poly.type
_entity_poly.pdbx_seq_one_letter_code
_entity_poly.pdbx_strand_id
1 'polypeptide(L)' 'MAPKGGEKREKFVRLAERRTVNVIKAIRVLAKLGNRSVYEFDDADVKKIVNALSREIENLRARMSARGSKKGVEFKLD' A
#
# COMPACT_ATOMS: atom_id res chain seq x y z
N MET A 1 19.45 15.74 17.84
CA MET A 1 19.42 15.40 17.42
C MET A 1 19.05 14.60 17.11
N ALA A 2 18.56 14.36 17.49
CA ALA A 2 18.23 13.47 16.94
C ALA A 2 18.82 12.91 15.85
N PRO A 3 19.86 13.00 15.77
CA PRO A 3 20.54 12.55 14.62
C PRO A 3 20.28 11.15 14.28
N LYS A 4 20.28 10.26 15.20
CA LYS A 4 20.11 8.95 14.80
C LYS A 4 18.71 8.69 14.38
N GLY A 5 17.79 9.32 14.99
CA GLY A 5 16.45 9.28 14.51
C GLY A 5 16.40 9.91 13.15
N GLY A 6 17.21 10.94 12.92
CA GLY A 6 17.23 11.59 11.64
C GLY A 6 17.66 10.69 10.51
N GLU A 7 18.67 9.88 10.75
CA GLU A 7 19.17 9.00 9.71
C GLU A 7 18.15 7.96 9.30
N LYS A 8 17.52 7.32 10.25
CA LYS A 8 16.49 6.33 9.96
C LYS A 8 15.27 6.99 9.34
N ARG A 9 14.95 8.18 9.82
CA ARG A 9 13.79 8.90 9.31
C ARG A 9 14.00 9.32 7.86
N GLU A 10 15.17 9.84 7.55
CA GLU A 10 15.47 10.26 6.19
C GLU A 10 15.43 9.09 5.23
N LYS A 11 15.95 7.96 5.65
CA LYS A 11 15.94 6.79 4.78
C LYS A 11 14.50 6.34 4.53
N PHE A 12 13.69 6.33 5.58
CA PHE A 12 12.30 5.95 5.43
C PHE A 12 11.57 6.88 4.47
N VAL A 13 11.71 8.19 4.67
CA VAL A 13 11.01 9.16 3.83
C VAL A 13 11.40 8.99 2.38
N ARG A 14 12.69 8.88 2.10
CA ARG A 14 13.15 8.75 0.72
C ARG A 14 12.61 7.49 0.06
N LEU A 15 12.68 6.37 0.77
CA LEU A 15 12.21 5.12 0.21
C LEU A 15 10.70 5.09 0.09
N ALA A 16 10.00 5.63 1.11
CA ALA A 16 8.55 5.63 1.09
C ALA A 16 8.03 6.49 -0.05
N GLU A 17 8.62 7.65 -0.25
CA GLU A 17 8.18 8.51 -1.35
C GLU A 17 8.38 7.84 -2.69
N ARG A 18 9.55 7.28 -2.90
CA ARG A 18 9.84 6.64 -4.18
C ARG A 18 8.95 5.43 -4.44
N ARG A 19 8.80 4.58 -3.43
CA ARG A 19 8.00 3.37 -3.60
C ARG A 19 6.53 3.68 -3.74
N THR A 20 6.04 4.70 -3.02
CA THR A 20 4.64 5.09 -3.15
C THR A 20 4.37 5.63 -4.55
N VAL A 21 5.26 6.47 -5.06
CA VAL A 21 5.10 6.98 -6.42
C VAL A 21 5.09 5.83 -7.42
N ASN A 22 5.95 4.85 -7.23
CA ASN A 22 5.99 3.71 -8.15
C ASN A 22 4.69 2.92 -8.12
N VAL A 23 4.10 2.75 -6.94
CA VAL A 23 2.81 2.06 -6.82
C VAL A 23 1.72 2.85 -7.52
N ILE A 24 1.71 4.17 -7.31
CA ILE A 24 0.71 5.02 -7.97
C ILE A 24 0.84 4.92 -9.48
N LYS A 25 2.07 4.93 -9.98
CA LYS A 25 2.28 4.80 -11.43
C LYS A 25 1.79 3.45 -11.93
N ALA A 26 2.02 2.41 -11.17
CA ALA A 26 1.55 1.07 -11.58
C ALA A 26 0.03 1.02 -11.62
N ILE A 27 -0.63 1.66 -10.66
CA ILE A 27 -2.08 1.72 -10.66
C ILE A 27 -2.58 2.50 -11.88
N ARG A 28 -1.88 3.57 -12.24
CA ARG A 28 -2.26 4.36 -13.41
C ARG A 28 -2.09 3.56 -14.71
N VAL A 29 -1.07 2.72 -14.77
CA VAL A 29 -0.90 1.83 -15.93
C VAL A 29 -2.07 0.86 -16.01
N LEU A 30 -2.46 0.30 -14.88
CA LEU A 30 -3.59 -0.59 -14.82
C LEU A 30 -4.86 0.13 -15.27
N ALA A 31 -5.02 1.39 -14.88
CA ALA A 31 -6.21 2.17 -15.22
C ALA A 31 -6.34 2.41 -16.72
N LYS A 32 -5.24 2.30 -17.46
CA LYS A 32 -5.29 2.47 -18.91
C LYS A 32 -6.11 1.38 -19.60
N LEU A 33 -6.37 0.29 -18.91
CA LEU A 33 -7.24 -0.75 -19.44
C LEU A 33 -8.70 -0.32 -19.43
N GLY A 34 -9.02 0.82 -18.82
CA GLY A 34 -10.39 1.28 -18.73
C GLY A 34 -10.93 1.90 -20.01
N ASN A 35 -10.70 1.26 -21.12
CA ASN A 35 -11.17 1.74 -22.42
C ASN A 35 -12.02 0.66 -23.05
N ARG A 36 -13.32 0.81 -22.94
CA ARG A 36 -14.26 -0.22 -23.41
C ARG A 36 -14.31 -0.35 -24.92
N SER A 37 -13.77 0.61 -25.65
CA SER A 37 -13.72 0.43 -27.10
C SER A 37 -12.55 -0.46 -27.51
N VAL A 38 -11.62 -0.72 -26.60
CA VAL A 38 -10.46 -1.56 -26.90
C VAL A 38 -10.52 -2.87 -26.15
N TYR A 39 -11.00 -2.83 -24.89
CA TYR A 39 -10.99 -4.00 -24.02
C TYR A 39 -12.39 -4.32 -23.55
N GLU A 40 -12.64 -5.60 -23.40
CA GLU A 40 -13.94 -6.06 -22.93
C GLU A 40 -13.85 -6.37 -21.45
N PHE A 41 -14.59 -5.64 -20.64
CA PHE A 41 -14.66 -5.88 -19.21
C PHE A 41 -15.97 -5.33 -18.67
N ASP A 42 -16.35 -5.81 -17.50
CA ASP A 42 -17.60 -5.34 -16.88
C ASP A 42 -17.31 -4.87 -15.46
N ASP A 43 -18.38 -4.44 -14.78
CA ASP A 43 -18.24 -3.89 -13.43
C ASP A 43 -17.76 -4.95 -12.45
N ALA A 44 -18.07 -6.20 -12.67
CA ALA A 44 -17.59 -7.27 -11.80
C ALA A 44 -16.08 -7.37 -11.87
N ASP A 45 -15.52 -7.21 -13.07
CA ASP A 45 -14.06 -7.22 -13.24
C ASP A 45 -13.44 -6.07 -12.46
N VAL A 46 -14.03 -4.89 -12.58
CA VAL A 46 -13.51 -3.71 -11.89
C VAL A 46 -13.55 -3.93 -10.39
N LYS A 47 -14.63 -4.49 -9.88
CA LYS A 47 -14.74 -4.76 -8.45
C LYS A 47 -13.68 -5.73 -7.97
N LYS A 48 -13.41 -6.77 -8.75
CA LYS A 48 -12.38 -7.74 -8.36
C LYS A 48 -11.02 -7.09 -8.28
N ILE A 49 -10.71 -6.24 -9.25
CA ILE A 49 -9.42 -5.54 -9.26
C ILE A 49 -9.33 -4.61 -8.05
N VAL A 50 -10.35 -3.80 -7.85
CA VAL A 50 -10.33 -2.83 -6.74
C VAL A 50 -10.27 -3.55 -5.40
N ASN A 51 -11.03 -4.64 -5.26
CA ASN A 51 -11.00 -5.40 -3.99
C ASN A 51 -9.62 -5.99 -3.73
N ALA A 52 -8.98 -6.49 -4.76
CA ALA A 52 -7.64 -7.05 -4.60
C ALA A 52 -6.65 -5.99 -4.16
N LEU A 53 -6.71 -4.80 -4.79
CA LEU A 53 -5.81 -3.72 -4.43
C LEU A 53 -6.12 -3.18 -3.04
N SER A 54 -7.40 -3.09 -2.70
CA SER A 54 -7.79 -2.62 -1.37
C SER A 54 -7.30 -3.55 -0.29
N ARG A 55 -7.34 -4.85 -0.57
CA ARG A 55 -6.84 -5.83 0.38
C ARG A 55 -5.35 -5.67 0.60
N GLU A 56 -4.60 -5.41 -0.48
CA GLU A 56 -3.17 -5.20 -0.36
C GLU A 56 -2.86 -3.92 0.41
N ILE A 57 -3.68 -2.90 0.23
CA ILE A 57 -3.51 -1.66 0.98
C ILE A 57 -3.73 -1.92 2.48
N GLU A 58 -4.73 -2.72 2.82
CA GLU A 58 -4.95 -3.05 4.22
C GLU A 58 -3.82 -3.90 4.79
N ASN A 59 -3.28 -4.80 3.98
CA ASN A 59 -2.13 -5.59 4.40
C ASN A 59 -0.93 -4.68 4.65
N LEU A 60 -0.74 -3.69 3.78
CA LEU A 60 0.32 -2.72 3.94
C LEU A 60 0.18 -1.97 5.26
N ARG A 61 -1.04 -1.49 5.54
CA ARG A 61 -1.29 -0.78 6.77
C ARG A 61 -0.97 -1.64 7.98
N ALA A 62 -1.42 -2.89 7.96
CA ALA A 62 -1.21 -3.80 9.07
C ALA A 62 0.28 -4.06 9.30
N ARG A 63 1.02 -4.26 8.22
CA ARG A 63 2.44 -4.54 8.37
C ARG A 63 3.20 -3.34 8.91
N MET A 64 2.87 -2.16 8.46
CA MET A 64 3.58 -0.96 8.92
C MET A 64 3.18 -0.56 10.32
N SER A 65 2.00 -0.97 10.76
CA SER A 65 1.53 -0.66 12.10
C SER A 65 1.80 -1.79 13.08
N ALA A 66 2.13 -2.96 12.57
CA ALA A 66 2.19 -4.17 13.40
C ALA A 66 3.23 -4.10 14.49
N ARG A 67 4.26 -3.32 14.27
CA ARG A 67 5.28 -3.18 15.25
C ARG A 67 4.71 -2.79 16.60
N GLY A 68 3.73 -1.93 16.56
CA GLY A 68 3.13 -1.50 17.79
C GLY A 68 2.26 -2.55 18.40
N SER A 69 1.83 -3.45 17.63
CA SER A 69 0.95 -4.43 18.19
C SER A 69 1.65 -5.63 18.67
N LYS A 70 2.55 -5.87 18.43
CA LYS A 70 3.02 -7.04 18.79
C LYS A 70 3.04 -7.35 20.09
N LYS A 71 2.51 -7.15 20.00
CA LYS A 71 2.22 -7.19 20.72
C LYS A 71 1.44 -7.31 21.12
N GLY A 72 1.20 -7.53 20.64
CA GLY A 72 0.62 -7.58 21.11
C GLY A 72 -0.06 -7.81 21.25
N VAL A 73 0.12 -8.05 21.22
CA VAL A 73 -0.31 -8.20 21.56
C VAL A 73 -0.91 -8.43 21.99
N GLU A 74 -0.64 -8.71 21.92
CA GLU A 74 -0.95 -8.85 22.49
C GLU A 74 -1.70 -8.88 22.93
N PHE A 75 -1.66 -9.09 23.17
CA PHE A 75 -2.13 -9.06 23.82
C PHE A 75 -2.66 -9.11 24.35
N LYS A 76 -2.44 -9.38 24.31
CA LYS A 76 -2.78 -9.38 25.08
C LYS A 76 -3.44 -9.33 25.55
N LEU A 77 -3.25 -9.51 25.66
CA LEU A 77 -3.70 -9.40 26.36
C LEU A 77 -4.19 -9.37 26.91
N ASP A 78 -3.90 -9.56 26.90
CA ASP A 78 -4.18 -9.43 27.68
C ASP A 78 -4.73 -9.41 27.98
#